data_c3c29bb60183b7a442859c05847cfbae
#
_entry.id   c3c29bb60183b7a442859c05847cfbae
#
_cell.length_a   1.000
_cell.length_b   1.000
_cell.length_c   1.000
_cell.angle_alpha   90.00
_cell.angle_beta   90.00
_cell.angle_gamma   90.00
#
_symmetry.space_group_name_H-M   'P 1'
#
loop_
_entity.id
_entity.type
_entity.pdbx_description
1 polymer ?
#
loop_
_entity_poly.entity_id
_entity_poly.type
_entity_poly.pdbx_seq_one_letter_code
_entity_poly.pdbx_strand_id
1 'polypeptide(L)'
;PTGGRAKEALFSMIQFDIEGRRVLDLFGGSGQLGLEALSRGAEHCVFTDESRAATDIILANAKKTKLFDKCRISTIGYEAFLSSAAGREAFDIIFLDPPYASGYVATALRMIADGGLLRAGGRIVCETDNGTAPVKKRNLKSDEYHSARVFEQVFSSDSELSERYTVIRTALYGRTRITLLEMKK
;
A
#
# COMPACT_ATOMS: atom_id res chain seq x y z
N PRO A 1 0.50 12.73 -0.25
CA PRO A 1 0.15 12.37 1.13
C PRO A 1 -1.34 12.16 1.25
N THR A 2 -1.74 11.02 1.79
CA THR A 2 -3.13 10.69 2.09
C THR A 2 -3.77 11.82 2.90
N GLY A 3 -4.84 12.43 2.39
CA GLY A 3 -5.54 13.48 3.13
C GLY A 3 -6.06 12.97 4.48
N GLY A 4 -6.11 13.82 5.51
CA GLY A 4 -6.47 13.41 6.87
C GLY A 4 -7.74 12.56 6.96
N ARG A 5 -8.81 12.94 6.23
CA ARG A 5 -10.07 12.17 6.19
C ARG A 5 -9.93 10.80 5.51
N ALA A 6 -9.14 10.71 4.45
CA ALA A 6 -8.89 9.44 3.76
C ALA A 6 -8.12 8.49 4.68
N LYS A 7 -7.11 8.99 5.40
CA LYS A 7 -6.36 8.21 6.39
C LYS A 7 -7.23 7.71 7.54
N GLU A 8 -8.05 8.55 8.12
CA GLU A 8 -9.00 8.13 9.17
C GLU A 8 -9.94 7.04 8.68
N ALA A 9 -10.47 7.18 7.48
CA ALA A 9 -11.34 6.18 6.88
C ALA A 9 -10.62 4.86 6.60
N LEU A 10 -9.39 4.93 6.07
CA LEU A 10 -8.54 3.76 5.86
C LEU A 10 -8.38 2.98 7.18
N PHE A 11 -7.97 3.66 8.24
CA PHE A 11 -7.75 3.01 9.53
C PHE A 11 -9.06 2.55 10.20
N SER A 12 -10.17 3.20 9.94
CA SER A 12 -11.50 2.71 10.35
C SER A 12 -11.87 1.38 9.69
N MET A 13 -11.45 1.15 8.44
CA MET A 13 -11.72 -0.12 7.74
C MET A 13 -10.98 -1.31 8.33
N ILE A 14 -9.81 -1.09 8.90
CA ILE A 14 -8.92 -2.14 9.42
C ILE A 14 -8.71 -2.08 10.94
N GLN A 15 -9.52 -1.27 11.66
CA GLN A 15 -9.31 -0.99 13.09
C GLN A 15 -9.24 -2.23 13.98
N PHE A 16 -9.94 -3.30 13.62
CA PHE A 16 -9.93 -4.58 14.36
C PHE A 16 -8.85 -5.54 13.90
N ASP A 17 -8.12 -5.20 12.83
CA ASP A 17 -7.10 -6.07 12.22
C ASP A 17 -5.67 -5.61 12.54
N ILE A 18 -5.46 -4.54 13.33
CA ILE A 18 -4.15 -3.90 13.49
C ILE A 18 -3.35 -4.43 14.69
N GLU A 19 -4.01 -4.63 15.84
CA GLU A 19 -3.33 -4.94 17.10
C GLU A 19 -2.52 -6.23 17.00
N GLY A 20 -1.24 -6.16 17.41
CA GLY A 20 -0.31 -7.29 17.38
C GLY A 20 0.09 -7.75 15.95
N ARG A 21 -0.23 -7.01 14.92
CA ARG A 21 0.00 -7.41 13.53
C ARG A 21 1.34 -6.96 12.99
N ARG A 22 1.85 -7.75 12.05
CA ARG A 22 3.04 -7.46 11.28
C ARG A 22 2.66 -6.73 9.99
N VAL A 23 3.19 -5.53 9.79
CA VAL A 23 2.80 -4.60 8.73
C VAL A 23 3.94 -4.42 7.72
N LEU A 24 3.60 -4.29 6.45
CA LEU A 24 4.50 -3.83 5.39
C LEU A 24 3.95 -2.52 4.81
N ASP A 25 4.75 -1.47 4.82
CA ASP A 25 4.51 -0.21 4.10
C ASP A 25 5.46 -0.19 2.88
N LEU A 26 4.95 -0.66 1.73
CA LEU A 26 5.78 -1.01 0.57
C LEU A 26 6.27 0.22 -0.20
N PHE A 27 5.55 1.35 -0.11
CA PHE A 27 5.90 2.64 -0.71
C PHE A 27 5.90 3.70 0.39
N GLY A 28 6.86 3.57 1.31
CA GLY A 28 6.81 4.21 2.62
C GLY A 28 6.71 5.74 2.62
N GLY A 29 7.31 6.43 1.65
CA GLY A 29 7.26 7.89 1.56
C GLY A 29 7.71 8.57 2.85
N SER A 30 6.76 9.18 3.59
CA SER A 30 7.02 9.76 4.92
C SER A 30 6.85 8.77 6.09
N GLY A 31 6.43 7.54 5.80
CA GLY A 31 6.12 6.52 6.81
C GLY A 31 4.76 6.69 7.47
N GLN A 32 3.90 7.54 6.94
CA GLN A 32 2.66 7.95 7.59
C GLN A 32 1.71 6.78 7.87
N LEU A 33 1.56 5.83 6.93
CA LEU A 33 0.65 4.69 7.10
C LEU A 33 1.22 3.67 8.07
N GLY A 34 2.47 3.26 7.89
CA GLY A 34 3.11 2.29 8.77
C GLY A 34 3.27 2.79 10.21
N LEU A 35 3.65 4.06 10.41
CA LEU A 35 3.76 4.67 11.74
C LEU A 35 2.40 4.80 12.43
N GLU A 36 1.34 5.14 11.69
CA GLU A 36 -0.02 5.15 12.22
C GLU A 36 -0.46 3.74 12.67
N ALA A 37 -0.17 2.70 11.87
CA ALA A 37 -0.45 1.32 12.24
C ALA A 37 0.28 0.92 13.54
N LEU A 38 1.56 1.28 13.67
CA LEU A 38 2.32 1.06 14.91
C LEU A 38 1.72 1.81 16.10
N SER A 39 1.29 3.06 15.92
CA SER A 39 0.61 3.87 16.94
C SER A 39 -0.70 3.24 17.40
N ARG A 40 -1.36 2.47 16.53
CA ARG A 40 -2.62 1.76 16.82
C ARG A 40 -2.42 0.32 17.30
N GLY A 41 -1.19 -0.06 17.64
CA GLY A 41 -0.90 -1.34 18.29
C GLY A 41 -0.32 -2.43 17.39
N ALA A 42 0.05 -2.13 16.13
CA ALA A 42 0.80 -3.09 15.34
C ALA A 42 2.11 -3.47 16.06
N GLU A 43 2.51 -4.73 15.94
CA GLU A 43 3.70 -5.26 16.60
C GLU A 43 4.97 -4.75 15.95
N HIS A 44 5.01 -4.78 14.63
CA HIS A 44 6.19 -4.41 13.84
C HIS A 44 5.78 -3.91 12.46
N CYS A 45 6.54 -2.94 11.91
CA CYS A 45 6.35 -2.45 10.56
C CYS A 45 7.66 -2.45 9.78
N VAL A 46 7.62 -3.06 8.59
CA VAL A 46 8.68 -2.95 7.60
C VAL A 46 8.32 -1.84 6.63
N PHE A 47 9.23 -0.88 6.47
CA PHE A 47 9.10 0.23 5.52
C PHE A 47 10.10 0.03 4.39
N THR A 48 9.64 0.18 3.16
CA THR A 48 10.51 0.21 1.99
C THR A 48 10.23 1.45 1.16
N ASP A 49 11.27 2.02 0.59
CA ASP A 49 11.18 3.08 -0.40
C ASP A 49 12.50 3.08 -1.20
N GLU A 50 12.45 3.34 -2.49
CA GLU A 50 13.66 3.43 -3.31
C GLU A 50 14.44 4.73 -3.05
N SER A 51 13.77 5.76 -2.56
CA SER A 51 14.35 7.06 -2.25
C SER A 51 15.03 7.06 -0.88
N ARG A 52 16.33 7.32 -0.85
CA ARG A 52 17.08 7.54 0.40
C ARG A 52 16.50 8.69 1.21
N ALA A 53 16.10 9.77 0.55
CA ALA A 53 15.47 10.91 1.22
C ALA A 53 14.17 10.52 1.92
N ALA A 54 13.35 9.66 1.30
CA ALA A 54 12.13 9.14 1.93
C ALA A 54 12.46 8.29 3.16
N THR A 55 13.40 7.35 3.05
CA THR A 55 13.78 6.49 4.20
C THR A 55 14.41 7.26 5.34
N ASP A 56 15.15 8.34 5.07
CA ASP A 56 15.67 9.24 6.10
C ASP A 56 14.54 9.99 6.81
N ILE A 57 13.48 10.39 6.10
CA ILE A 57 12.26 10.99 6.69
C ILE A 57 11.53 9.97 7.56
N ILE A 58 11.35 8.74 7.09
CA ILE A 58 10.72 7.65 7.89
C ILE A 58 11.50 7.46 9.19
N LEU A 59 12.84 7.38 9.11
CA LEU A 59 13.70 7.22 10.27
C LEU A 59 13.53 8.37 11.28
N ALA A 60 13.53 9.61 10.80
CA ALA A 60 13.34 10.79 11.65
C ALA A 60 11.96 10.78 12.33
N ASN A 61 10.90 10.45 11.58
CA ASN A 61 9.54 10.36 12.10
C ASN A 61 9.39 9.21 13.12
N ALA A 62 9.97 8.04 12.86
CA ALA A 62 9.96 6.90 13.76
C ALA A 62 10.62 7.23 15.11
N LYS A 63 11.77 7.93 15.08
CA LYS A 63 12.44 8.41 16.29
C LYS A 63 11.61 9.45 17.04
N LYS A 64 11.05 10.43 16.33
CA LYS A 64 10.21 11.49 16.91
C LYS A 64 8.97 10.92 17.61
N THR A 65 8.37 9.89 17.05
CA THR A 65 7.18 9.23 17.61
C THR A 65 7.52 8.13 18.62
N LYS A 66 8.81 7.86 18.88
CA LYS A 66 9.30 6.79 19.77
C LYS A 66 8.86 5.38 19.35
N LEU A 67 8.70 5.16 18.04
CA LEU A 67 8.31 3.88 17.45
C LEU A 67 9.45 3.16 16.74
N PHE A 68 10.65 3.73 16.77
CA PHE A 68 11.80 3.24 16.00
C PHE A 68 12.13 1.76 16.27
N ASP A 69 12.04 1.31 17.51
CA ASP A 69 12.33 -0.08 17.88
C ASP A 69 11.39 -1.12 17.27
N LYS A 70 10.23 -0.65 16.75
CA LYS A 70 9.24 -1.47 16.04
C LYS A 70 9.36 -1.37 14.52
N CYS A 71 10.38 -0.66 14.01
CA CYS A 71 10.55 -0.38 12.59
C CYS A 71 11.74 -1.13 12.00
N ARG A 72 11.56 -1.69 10.81
CA ARG A 72 12.66 -2.03 9.90
C ARG A 72 12.52 -1.15 8.66
N ILE A 73 13.54 -0.33 8.39
CA ILE A 73 13.52 0.63 7.29
C ILE A 73 14.59 0.24 6.28
N SER A 74 14.21 0.08 5.01
CA SER A 74 15.10 -0.36 3.93
C SER A 74 14.97 0.56 2.72
N THR A 75 16.12 1.09 2.27
CA THR A 75 16.17 1.84 1.00
C THR A 75 16.30 0.85 -0.14
N ILE A 76 15.16 0.45 -0.72
CA ILE A 76 15.06 -0.58 -1.75
C ILE A 76 13.78 -0.38 -2.56
N GLY A 77 13.82 -0.62 -3.86
CA GLY A 77 12.64 -0.62 -4.72
C GLY A 77 11.69 -1.79 -4.40
N TYR A 78 10.41 -1.60 -4.64
CA TYR A 78 9.37 -2.55 -4.25
C TYR A 78 9.55 -3.95 -4.88
N GLU A 79 9.94 -4.04 -6.16
CA GLU A 79 10.15 -5.33 -6.84
C GLU A 79 11.31 -6.10 -6.23
N ALA A 80 12.43 -5.42 -5.98
CA ALA A 80 13.61 -6.03 -5.36
C ALA A 80 13.30 -6.49 -3.93
N PHE A 81 12.54 -5.70 -3.16
CA PHE A 81 12.11 -6.11 -1.83
C PHE A 81 11.20 -7.33 -1.88
N LEU A 82 10.12 -7.30 -2.68
CA LEU A 82 9.17 -8.42 -2.78
C LEU A 82 9.85 -9.70 -3.24
N SER A 83 10.77 -9.61 -4.21
CA SER A 83 11.56 -10.76 -4.67
C SER A 83 12.44 -11.33 -3.55
N SER A 84 13.09 -10.47 -2.76
CA SER A 84 13.95 -10.91 -1.67
C SER A 84 13.20 -11.49 -0.49
N ALA A 85 11.98 -11.03 -0.23
CA ALA A 85 11.12 -11.44 0.87
C ALA A 85 10.30 -12.70 0.55
N ALA A 86 10.12 -13.04 -0.73
CA ALA A 86 9.34 -14.19 -1.18
C ALA A 86 9.75 -15.51 -0.50
N GLY A 87 8.80 -16.22 0.07
CA GLY A 87 8.99 -17.46 0.82
C GLY A 87 9.77 -17.31 2.14
N ARG A 88 10.13 -16.10 2.56
CA ARG A 88 10.90 -15.84 3.79
C ARG A 88 10.16 -14.99 4.80
N GLU A 89 9.32 -14.09 4.33
CA GLU A 89 8.55 -13.16 5.16
C GLU A 89 7.08 -13.21 4.79
N ALA A 90 6.22 -12.95 5.77
CA ALA A 90 4.80 -12.78 5.54
C ALA A 90 4.25 -11.72 6.50
N PHE A 91 3.25 -10.99 6.03
CA PHE A 91 2.66 -9.83 6.69
C PHE A 91 1.15 -10.06 6.89
N ASP A 92 0.62 -9.45 7.93
CA ASP A 92 -0.82 -9.44 8.20
C ASP A 92 -1.51 -8.29 7.48
N ILE A 93 -0.82 -7.16 7.32
CA ILE A 93 -1.31 -5.96 6.63
C ILE A 93 -0.22 -5.45 5.69
N ILE A 94 -0.60 -5.18 4.44
CA ILE A 94 0.29 -4.58 3.45
C ILE A 94 -0.36 -3.30 2.93
N PHE A 95 0.33 -2.17 3.08
CA PHE A 95 -0.05 -0.90 2.47
C PHE A 95 0.61 -0.75 1.10
N LEU A 96 -0.20 -0.41 0.09
CA LEU A 96 0.21 -0.10 -1.28
C LEU A 96 -0.27 1.30 -1.62
N ASP A 97 0.60 2.30 -1.44
CA ASP A 97 0.39 3.70 -1.82
C ASP A 97 1.49 4.14 -2.81
N PRO A 98 1.50 3.57 -4.03
CA PRO A 98 2.54 3.87 -4.99
C PRO A 98 2.41 5.30 -5.52
N PRO A 99 3.52 5.91 -5.98
CA PRO A 99 3.43 7.12 -6.79
C PRO A 99 2.56 6.84 -8.02
N TYR A 100 1.86 7.84 -8.50
CA TYR A 100 0.78 7.80 -9.52
C TYR A 100 1.05 7.03 -10.84
N ALA A 101 1.97 6.09 -10.88
CA ALA A 101 2.29 5.28 -12.04
C ALA A 101 1.47 3.99 -12.10
N SER A 102 0.83 3.79 -13.22
CA SER A 102 -0.28 2.86 -13.48
C SER A 102 0.01 1.35 -13.38
N GLY A 103 1.22 0.90 -13.28
CA GLY A 103 1.53 -0.54 -13.30
C GLY A 103 1.91 -1.14 -11.94
N TYR A 104 2.26 -0.32 -10.98
CA TYR A 104 2.89 -0.80 -9.74
C TYR A 104 1.96 -1.66 -8.87
N VAL A 105 0.69 -1.30 -8.76
CA VAL A 105 -0.25 -2.05 -7.92
C VAL A 105 -0.47 -3.47 -8.46
N ALA A 106 -0.72 -3.62 -9.75
CA ALA A 106 -0.95 -4.93 -10.35
C ALA A 106 0.30 -5.83 -10.23
N THR A 107 1.49 -5.29 -10.53
CA THR A 107 2.76 -6.01 -10.38
C THR A 107 3.00 -6.40 -8.92
N ALA A 108 2.81 -5.47 -7.98
CA ALA A 108 2.98 -5.75 -6.56
C ALA A 108 2.02 -6.84 -6.08
N LEU A 109 0.74 -6.78 -6.47
CA LEU A 109 -0.26 -7.80 -6.09
C LEU A 109 0.12 -9.20 -6.61
N ARG A 110 0.59 -9.33 -7.86
CA ARG A 110 1.08 -10.62 -8.37
C ARG A 110 2.26 -11.12 -7.56
N MET A 111 3.26 -10.28 -7.33
CA MET A 111 4.45 -10.66 -6.57
C MET A 111 4.14 -11.03 -5.11
N ILE A 112 3.18 -10.34 -4.48
CA ILE A 112 2.71 -10.66 -3.12
C ILE A 112 2.07 -12.05 -3.10
N ALA A 113 1.21 -12.36 -4.06
CA ALA A 113 0.57 -13.66 -4.16
C ALA A 113 1.57 -14.78 -4.45
N ASP A 114 2.42 -14.60 -5.46
CA ASP A 114 3.43 -15.59 -5.87
C ASP A 114 4.46 -15.86 -4.77
N GLY A 115 4.84 -14.81 -4.03
CA GLY A 115 5.82 -14.89 -2.95
C GLY A 115 5.25 -15.37 -1.61
N GLY A 116 3.93 -15.54 -1.48
CA GLY A 116 3.30 -15.91 -0.21
C GLY A 116 3.46 -14.84 0.88
N LEU A 117 3.50 -13.56 0.49
CA LEU A 117 3.85 -12.46 1.39
C LEU A 117 2.67 -11.97 2.25
N LEU A 118 1.44 -12.35 1.93
CA LEU A 118 0.26 -12.05 2.75
C LEU A 118 -0.17 -13.30 3.52
N ARG A 119 -0.27 -13.18 4.84
CA ARG A 119 -0.78 -14.28 5.70
C ARG A 119 -2.24 -14.55 5.42
N ALA A 120 -2.68 -15.77 5.71
CA ALA A 120 -4.09 -16.14 5.65
C ALA A 120 -4.93 -15.22 6.55
N GLY A 121 -6.00 -14.64 5.98
CA GLY A 121 -6.83 -13.64 6.67
C GLY A 121 -6.21 -12.24 6.74
N GLY A 122 -5.05 -12.04 6.12
CA GLY A 122 -4.40 -10.71 6.03
C GLY A 122 -5.13 -9.75 5.11
N ARG A 123 -4.75 -8.49 5.17
CA ARG A 123 -5.37 -7.39 4.41
C ARG A 123 -4.33 -6.66 3.57
N ILE A 124 -4.71 -6.31 2.35
CA ILE A 124 -3.98 -5.34 1.53
C ILE A 124 -4.83 -4.08 1.42
N VAL A 125 -4.24 -2.95 1.70
CA VAL A 125 -4.87 -1.63 1.56
C VAL A 125 -4.18 -0.90 0.42
N CYS A 126 -4.91 -0.71 -0.68
CA CYS A 126 -4.42 0.04 -1.83
C CYS A 126 -4.98 1.46 -1.79
N GLU A 127 -4.09 2.45 -1.90
CA GLU A 127 -4.45 3.84 -2.18
C GLU A 127 -4.16 4.15 -3.64
N THR A 128 -5.14 4.68 -4.36
CA THR A 128 -5.02 5.04 -5.77
C THR A 128 -5.78 6.34 -6.06
N ASP A 129 -5.47 7.02 -7.16
CA ASP A 129 -6.27 8.15 -7.64
C ASP A 129 -7.61 7.63 -8.18
N ASN A 130 -8.72 8.31 -7.91
CA ASN A 130 -10.05 7.92 -8.37
C ASN A 130 -10.41 8.43 -9.79
N GLY A 131 -9.48 9.11 -10.46
CA GLY A 131 -9.65 9.58 -11.83
C GLY A 131 -10.59 10.78 -12.05
N THR A 132 -11.04 11.43 -11.00
CA THR A 132 -11.96 12.58 -11.10
C THR A 132 -11.27 13.92 -11.30
N ALA A 133 -9.94 13.96 -11.51
CA ALA A 133 -9.26 15.20 -11.79
C ALA A 133 -9.75 15.78 -13.13
N PRO A 134 -10.15 17.06 -13.18
CA PRO A 134 -10.37 17.74 -14.45
C PRO A 134 -9.03 17.80 -15.18
N VAL A 135 -8.91 17.04 -16.25
CA VAL A 135 -7.73 17.07 -17.12
C VAL A 135 -7.68 18.44 -17.76
N LYS A 136 -6.85 19.34 -17.25
CA LYS A 136 -6.42 20.49 -18.03
C LYS A 136 -5.63 19.93 -19.21
N LYS A 137 -6.25 19.99 -20.40
CA LYS A 137 -5.68 19.59 -21.70
C LYS A 137 -4.40 20.39 -22.01
N ARG A 138 -3.29 20.12 -21.35
CA ARG A 138 -1.97 20.59 -21.73
C ARG A 138 -0.93 19.57 -21.30
N ASN A 139 -0.43 18.82 -22.28
CA ASN A 139 0.81 18.03 -22.24
C ASN A 139 0.91 16.87 -21.23
N LEU A 140 -0.12 16.04 -21.10
CA LEU A 140 0.02 14.73 -20.49
C LEU A 140 0.32 13.69 -21.58
N LYS A 141 1.39 12.92 -21.42
CA LYS A 141 1.64 11.73 -22.23
C LYS A 141 0.51 10.74 -22.00
N SER A 142 0.14 9.96 -23.02
CA SER A 142 -1.01 9.05 -23.04
C SER A 142 -1.11 8.09 -21.85
N ASP A 143 -0.01 7.86 -21.15
CA ASP A 143 0.11 6.90 -20.05
C ASP A 143 -0.45 7.39 -18.71
N GLU A 144 -0.50 8.70 -18.50
CA GLU A 144 -1.04 9.29 -17.25
C GLU A 144 -2.58 9.33 -17.21
N TYR A 145 -3.24 9.26 -18.37
CA TYR A 145 -4.71 9.22 -18.45
C TYR A 145 -5.30 7.85 -18.10
N HIS A 146 -4.47 6.80 -18.18
CA HIS A 146 -4.88 5.42 -17.89
C HIS A 146 -4.92 5.10 -16.39
N SER A 147 -4.18 5.84 -15.54
CA SER A 147 -3.94 5.44 -14.14
C SER A 147 -5.18 5.43 -13.25
N ALA A 148 -6.15 6.26 -13.54
CA ALA A 148 -7.30 6.49 -12.67
C ALA A 148 -8.51 5.59 -12.92
N ARG A 149 -8.67 5.10 -14.14
CA ARG A 149 -9.64 4.04 -14.48
C ARG A 149 -9.10 2.65 -14.19
N VAL A 150 -7.80 2.58 -13.92
CA VAL A 150 -7.02 1.35 -14.01
C VAL A 150 -7.32 0.37 -12.88
N PHE A 151 -7.60 0.82 -11.64
CA PHE A 151 -7.76 -0.16 -10.56
C PHE A 151 -9.01 -1.06 -10.76
N GLU A 152 -10.17 -0.49 -11.06
CA GLU A 152 -11.37 -1.30 -11.34
C GLU A 152 -11.28 -2.02 -12.68
N GLN A 153 -10.71 -1.38 -13.71
CA GLN A 153 -10.52 -2.02 -15.01
C GLN A 153 -9.41 -3.07 -14.98
N VAL A 154 -8.29 -2.83 -14.32
CA VAL A 154 -7.22 -3.83 -14.16
C VAL A 154 -7.71 -4.99 -13.32
N PHE A 155 -8.44 -4.74 -12.23
CA PHE A 155 -8.94 -5.82 -11.37
C PHE A 155 -10.09 -6.60 -12.03
N SER A 156 -10.95 -5.95 -12.82
CA SER A 156 -12.06 -6.60 -13.52
C SER A 156 -11.65 -7.20 -14.87
N SER A 157 -10.58 -6.73 -15.51
CA SER A 157 -10.06 -7.25 -16.77
C SER A 157 -8.89 -8.23 -16.59
N ASP A 158 -8.24 -8.22 -15.42
CA ASP A 158 -7.17 -9.15 -15.09
C ASP A 158 -7.74 -10.36 -14.36
N SER A 159 -7.99 -11.43 -15.13
CA SER A 159 -8.54 -12.69 -14.62
C SER A 159 -7.66 -13.27 -13.51
N GLU A 160 -6.33 -13.14 -13.63
CA GLU A 160 -5.38 -13.66 -12.64
C GLU A 160 -5.52 -12.97 -11.29
N LEU A 161 -5.61 -11.63 -11.24
CA LEU A 161 -5.78 -10.90 -9.99
C LEU A 161 -7.17 -11.13 -9.40
N SER A 162 -8.21 -11.17 -10.23
CA SER A 162 -9.58 -11.44 -9.78
C SER A 162 -9.78 -12.87 -9.27
N GLU A 163 -8.98 -13.84 -9.72
CA GLU A 163 -8.96 -15.21 -9.18
C GLU A 163 -8.25 -15.30 -7.84
N ARG A 164 -7.23 -14.47 -7.60
CA ARG A 164 -6.38 -14.51 -6.39
C ARG A 164 -6.88 -13.66 -5.24
N TYR A 165 -7.59 -12.58 -5.53
CA TYR A 165 -8.00 -11.59 -4.54
C TYR A 165 -9.51 -11.33 -4.55
N THR A 166 -10.03 -10.97 -3.40
CA THR A 166 -11.40 -10.45 -3.21
C THR A 166 -11.33 -9.00 -2.76
N VAL A 167 -12.12 -8.13 -3.41
CA VAL A 167 -12.34 -6.77 -2.93
C VAL A 167 -13.34 -6.81 -1.77
N ILE A 168 -12.89 -6.49 -0.56
CA ILE A 168 -13.73 -6.45 0.64
C ILE A 168 -14.52 -5.15 0.69
N ARG A 169 -13.85 -4.03 0.40
CA ARG A 169 -14.44 -2.70 0.49
C ARG A 169 -13.69 -1.71 -0.39
N THR A 170 -14.43 -0.77 -0.95
CA THR A 170 -13.88 0.41 -1.64
C THR A 170 -14.53 1.66 -1.07
N ALA A 171 -13.74 2.71 -0.85
CA ALA A 171 -14.22 4.02 -0.43
C ALA A 171 -13.51 5.13 -1.20
N LEU A 172 -14.24 6.22 -1.46
CA LEU A 172 -13.78 7.38 -2.21
C LEU A 172 -13.73 8.61 -1.31
N TYR A 173 -12.59 9.30 -1.29
CA TYR A 173 -12.37 10.52 -0.52
C TYR A 173 -11.70 11.56 -1.43
N GLY A 174 -12.52 12.43 -2.03
CA GLY A 174 -12.05 13.39 -3.00
C GLY A 174 -11.40 12.67 -4.20
N ARG A 175 -10.11 12.84 -4.39
CA ARG A 175 -9.33 12.19 -5.44
C ARG A 175 -8.73 10.85 -5.03
N THR A 176 -8.86 10.48 -3.78
CA THR A 176 -8.30 9.23 -3.26
C THR A 176 -9.32 8.12 -3.26
N ARG A 177 -8.97 6.98 -3.84
CA ARG A 177 -9.66 5.71 -3.72
C ARG A 177 -8.89 4.81 -2.77
N ILE A 178 -9.57 4.28 -1.78
CA ILE A 178 -9.03 3.26 -0.88
C ILE A 178 -9.73 1.95 -1.19
N THR A 179 -8.96 0.90 -1.47
CA THR A 179 -9.48 -0.45 -1.72
C THR A 179 -8.87 -1.42 -0.74
N LEU A 180 -9.71 -2.14 -0.02
CA LEU A 180 -9.34 -3.21 0.89
C LEU A 180 -9.49 -4.56 0.21
N LEU A 181 -8.40 -5.33 0.17
CA LEU A 181 -8.33 -6.64 -0.46
C LEU A 181 -7.96 -7.73 0.56
N GLU A 182 -8.41 -8.96 0.28
CA GLU A 182 -7.88 -10.18 0.89
C GLU A 182 -7.58 -11.23 -0.18
N MET A 183 -6.68 -12.18 0.11
CA MET A 183 -6.48 -13.33 -0.77
C MET A 183 -7.66 -14.29 -0.66
N LYS A 184 -8.08 -14.80 -1.81
CA LYS A 184 -9.05 -15.91 -1.87
C LYS A 184 -8.44 -17.18 -1.25
N LYS A 185 -9.28 -17.94 -0.59
CA LYS A 185 -8.93 -19.26 -0.03
C LYS A 185 -8.80 -20.31 -1.12
#